data_b96266c1b8ab7a3effd6cd326e0701b1
#
_entry.id   b96266c1b8ab7a3effd6cd326e0701b1
#
_cell.length_a   1.000
_cell.length_b   1.000
_cell.length_c   1.000
_cell.angle_alpha   90.00
_cell.angle_beta   90.00
_cell.angle_gamma   90.00
#
_symmetry.space_group_name_H-M   'P 1'
#
loop_
_entity.id
_entity.type
_entity.pdbx_description
1 polymer ?
#
loop_
_entity_poly.entity_id
_entity_poly.type
_entity_poly.pdbx_seq_one_letter_code
_entity_poly.pdbx_strand_id
1 'polypeptide(L)'
;MLEDLSCGKTVAYFSLLNDKITFDPDQRSIWNRLSRRVANAKRRRHYPAVKIGRLAVSEEYAGQGLGRDIIRLIKFMFTHGNRTGCRFITVDAYHDAVGFYLKCGFDFISEKDQNEITRSMYYDLKRFLDE
;
A
#
# COMPACT_ATOMS: atom_id res chain seq x y z
N MET A 1 7.26 1.72 15.05
CA MET A 1 7.27 3.13 15.53
C MET A 1 8.65 3.72 15.31
N LEU A 2 8.70 4.94 14.80
CA LEU A 2 9.95 5.67 14.60
C LEU A 2 10.09 6.73 15.72
N GLU A 3 11.28 6.83 16.28
CA GLU A 3 11.56 7.77 17.34
C GLU A 3 12.74 8.67 16.97
N ASP A 4 12.69 9.91 17.45
CA ASP A 4 13.85 10.82 17.36
C ASP A 4 14.84 10.44 18.47
N LEU A 5 15.99 9.93 18.07
CA LEU A 5 17.02 9.46 19.02
C LEU A 5 17.58 10.57 19.91
N SER A 6 17.46 11.83 19.49
CA SER A 6 17.98 12.96 20.26
C SER A 6 17.11 13.32 21.45
N CYS A 7 15.78 13.05 21.41
CA CYS A 7 14.85 13.44 22.45
C CYS A 7 13.81 12.37 22.83
N GLY A 8 13.83 11.21 22.19
CA GLY A 8 12.92 10.11 22.46
C GLY A 8 11.48 10.34 22.04
N LYS A 9 11.20 11.40 21.28
CA LYS A 9 9.83 11.68 20.80
C LYS A 9 9.46 10.76 19.65
N THR A 10 8.20 10.33 19.60
CA THR A 10 7.67 9.57 18.46
C THR A 10 7.59 10.49 17.23
N VAL A 11 8.26 10.10 16.16
CA VAL A 11 8.27 10.83 14.89
C VAL A 11 7.14 10.35 13.99
N ALA A 12 6.95 9.03 13.90
CA ALA A 12 5.96 8.43 13.05
C ALA A 12 5.66 7.00 13.51
N TYR A 13 4.53 6.47 13.08
CA TYR A 13 4.22 5.05 13.27
C TYR A 13 3.39 4.52 12.12
N PHE A 14 3.43 3.21 11.96
CA PHE A 14 2.57 2.51 11.01
C PHE A 14 2.24 1.12 11.54
N SER A 15 1.15 0.56 11.05
CA SER A 15 0.76 -0.82 11.36
C SER A 15 0.47 -1.57 10.07
N LEU A 16 0.75 -2.87 10.08
CA LEU A 16 0.58 -3.75 8.94
C LEU A 16 -0.32 -4.92 9.34
N LEU A 17 -1.20 -5.30 8.41
CA LEU A 17 -2.17 -6.38 8.60
C LEU A 17 -2.08 -7.32 7.40
N ASN A 18 -2.41 -8.60 7.62
CA ASN A 18 -2.61 -9.52 6.51
C ASN A 18 -3.88 -9.14 5.75
N ASP A 19 -3.83 -9.21 4.43
CA ASP A 19 -4.95 -8.86 3.58
C ASP A 19 -4.93 -9.72 2.30
N LYS A 20 -5.95 -9.55 1.49
CA LYS A 20 -6.03 -10.14 0.16
C LYS A 20 -6.77 -9.20 -0.77
N ILE A 21 -6.44 -9.27 -2.06
CA ILE A 21 -7.20 -8.61 -3.11
C ILE A 21 -8.02 -9.67 -3.82
N THR A 22 -9.35 -9.47 -3.88
CA THR A 22 -10.29 -10.44 -4.42
C THR A 22 -10.83 -9.96 -5.77
N PHE A 23 -10.98 -10.89 -6.72
CA PHE A 23 -11.57 -10.62 -8.02
C PHE A 23 -13.01 -10.14 -7.86
N ASP A 24 -13.32 -8.99 -8.49
CA ASP A 24 -14.66 -8.45 -8.59
C ASP A 24 -15.07 -8.47 -10.08
N PRO A 25 -16.10 -9.29 -10.47
CA PRO A 25 -16.52 -9.36 -11.86
C PRO A 25 -16.97 -8.02 -12.44
N ASP A 26 -17.48 -7.11 -11.60
CA ASP A 26 -17.92 -5.78 -12.03
C ASP A 26 -16.76 -4.81 -12.26
N GLN A 27 -15.55 -5.20 -11.85
CA GLN A 27 -14.32 -4.39 -11.97
C GLN A 27 -13.27 -5.13 -12.77
N ARG A 28 -13.67 -5.81 -13.85
CA ARG A 28 -12.77 -6.64 -14.65
C ARG A 28 -11.58 -5.87 -15.24
N SER A 29 -11.80 -4.64 -15.66
CA SER A 29 -10.72 -3.82 -16.23
C SER A 29 -9.63 -3.52 -15.19
N ILE A 30 -10.03 -3.25 -13.95
CA ILE A 30 -9.11 -3.02 -12.84
C ILE A 30 -8.37 -4.31 -12.52
N TRP A 31 -9.09 -5.43 -12.47
CA TRP A 31 -8.49 -6.74 -12.22
C TRP A 31 -7.47 -7.12 -13.30
N ASN A 32 -7.78 -6.89 -14.56
CA ASN A 32 -6.87 -7.17 -15.67
C ASN A 32 -5.59 -6.34 -15.56
N ARG A 33 -5.71 -5.07 -15.19
CA ARG A 33 -4.56 -4.20 -14.95
C ARG A 33 -3.72 -4.69 -13.78
N LEU A 34 -4.37 -5.07 -12.68
CA LEU A 34 -3.73 -5.57 -11.47
C LEU A 34 -3.00 -6.90 -11.74
N SER A 35 -3.59 -7.77 -12.57
CA SER A 35 -3.04 -9.09 -12.89
C SER A 35 -2.00 -9.07 -14.01
N ARG A 36 -1.75 -7.93 -14.63
CA ARG A 36 -0.94 -7.82 -15.85
C ARG A 36 0.45 -8.43 -15.70
N ARG A 37 1.06 -8.27 -14.54
CA ARG A 37 2.42 -8.75 -14.27
C ARG A 37 2.48 -10.12 -13.62
N VAL A 38 1.33 -10.78 -13.48
CA VAL A 38 1.25 -12.13 -12.90
C VAL A 38 1.24 -13.15 -14.04
N ALA A 39 2.13 -14.14 -13.98
CA ALA A 39 2.16 -15.21 -14.97
C ALA A 39 0.79 -15.93 -15.00
N ASN A 40 0.31 -16.31 -16.19
CA ASN A 40 -1.00 -16.96 -16.35
C ASN A 40 -1.19 -18.15 -15.42
N ALA A 41 -0.15 -18.97 -15.27
CA ALA A 41 -0.19 -20.15 -14.40
C ALA A 41 -0.35 -19.82 -12.92
N LYS A 42 -0.05 -18.57 -12.52
CA LYS A 42 -0.15 -18.09 -11.14
C LYS A 42 -1.34 -17.18 -10.90
N ARG A 43 -2.14 -16.89 -11.92
CA ARG A 43 -3.31 -16.02 -11.78
C ARG A 43 -4.40 -16.73 -10.98
N ARG A 44 -4.96 -16.02 -10.02
CA ARG A 44 -5.97 -16.52 -9.07
C ARG A 44 -7.06 -15.48 -8.89
N ARG A 45 -8.16 -15.89 -8.23
CA ARG A 45 -9.21 -14.93 -7.83
C ARG A 45 -8.85 -14.10 -6.62
N HIS A 46 -7.83 -14.52 -5.86
CA HIS A 46 -7.36 -13.82 -4.66
C HIS A 46 -5.85 -13.75 -4.71
N TYR A 47 -5.30 -12.59 -4.37
CA TYR A 47 -3.86 -12.42 -4.21
C TYR A 47 -3.55 -12.03 -2.78
N PRO A 48 -2.54 -12.65 -2.15
CA PRO A 48 -2.12 -12.23 -0.81
C PRO A 48 -1.54 -10.82 -0.85
N ALA A 49 -1.86 -10.04 0.17
CA ALA A 49 -1.43 -8.67 0.30
C ALA A 49 -1.09 -8.35 1.75
N VAL A 50 -0.34 -7.26 1.94
CA VAL A 50 -0.16 -6.64 3.25
C VAL A 50 -0.90 -5.31 3.23
N LYS A 51 -1.71 -5.06 4.26
CA LYS A 51 -2.49 -3.83 4.36
C LYS A 51 -1.84 -2.87 5.34
N ILE A 52 -1.72 -1.62 4.93
CA ILE A 52 -1.34 -0.55 5.84
C ILE A 52 -2.60 -0.19 6.63
N GLY A 53 -2.63 -0.55 7.93
CA GLY A 53 -3.75 -0.24 8.80
C GLY A 53 -3.74 1.20 9.27
N ARG A 54 -2.57 1.68 9.66
CA ARG A 54 -2.37 3.07 10.08
C ARG A 54 -1.02 3.54 9.60
N LEU A 55 -0.96 4.81 9.25
CA LEU A 55 0.29 5.51 8.94
C LEU A 55 0.11 6.96 9.41
N ALA A 56 0.95 7.37 10.33
CA ALA A 56 0.90 8.72 10.86
C ALA A 56 2.30 9.27 11.08
N VAL A 57 2.47 10.56 10.79
CA VAL A 57 3.70 11.32 11.04
C VAL A 57 3.35 12.44 12.01
N SER A 58 4.16 12.63 13.05
CA SER A 58 3.98 13.73 14.00
C SER A 58 4.02 15.08 13.28
N GLU A 59 3.16 16.02 13.71
CA GLU A 59 3.09 17.35 13.11
C GLU A 59 4.44 18.09 13.17
N GLU A 60 5.24 17.83 14.21
CA GLU A 60 6.57 18.46 14.35
C GLU A 60 7.52 18.06 13.22
N TYR A 61 7.27 16.90 12.59
CA TYR A 61 8.13 16.35 11.53
C TYR A 61 7.42 16.29 10.18
N ALA A 62 6.21 16.84 10.08
CA ALA A 62 5.47 16.87 8.82
C ALA A 62 6.20 17.72 7.77
N GLY A 63 5.98 17.40 6.50
CA GLY A 63 6.57 18.13 5.38
C GLY A 63 8.01 17.76 5.06
N GLN A 64 8.60 16.76 5.74
CA GLN A 64 9.97 16.33 5.53
C GLN A 64 10.10 15.08 4.66
N GLY A 65 9.00 14.61 4.10
CA GLY A 65 8.99 13.41 3.26
C GLY A 65 9.02 12.09 4.03
N LEU A 66 8.78 12.11 5.34
CA LEU A 66 8.86 10.91 6.17
C LEU A 66 7.80 9.87 5.80
N GLY A 67 6.59 10.30 5.47
CA GLY A 67 5.53 9.38 5.03
C GLY A 67 5.95 8.60 3.79
N ARG A 68 6.53 9.28 2.81
CA ARG A 68 7.05 8.65 1.60
C ARG A 68 8.19 7.69 1.92
N ASP A 69 9.08 8.06 2.83
CA ASP A 69 10.19 7.20 3.26
C ASP A 69 9.68 5.94 3.93
N ILE A 70 8.63 6.05 4.76
CA ILE A 70 8.00 4.90 5.39
C ILE A 70 7.40 3.96 4.33
N ILE A 71 6.71 4.51 3.33
CA ILE A 71 6.16 3.69 2.25
C ILE A 71 7.28 2.96 1.49
N ARG A 72 8.40 3.63 1.21
CA ARG A 72 9.55 2.98 0.59
C ARG A 72 10.13 1.87 1.47
N LEU A 73 10.18 2.09 2.77
CA LEU A 73 10.63 1.07 3.72
C LEU A 73 9.71 -0.15 3.68
N ILE A 74 8.40 0.04 3.68
CA ILE A 74 7.43 -1.06 3.61
C ILE A 74 7.62 -1.83 2.29
N LYS A 75 7.74 -1.13 1.16
CA LYS A 75 8.01 -1.77 -0.14
C LYS A 75 9.30 -2.61 -0.08
N PHE A 76 10.35 -2.07 0.52
CA PHE A 76 11.62 -2.78 0.67
C PHE A 76 11.47 -4.03 1.54
N MET A 77 10.78 -3.91 2.69
CA MET A 77 10.58 -5.03 3.62
C MET A 77 9.88 -6.22 2.96
N PHE A 78 8.94 -5.95 2.06
CA PHE A 78 8.14 -7.00 1.42
C PHE A 78 8.64 -7.40 0.03
N THR A 79 9.78 -6.87 -0.41
CA THR A 79 10.46 -7.29 -1.64
C THR A 79 11.79 -7.97 -1.37
N HIS A 80 12.40 -7.72 -0.21
CA HIS A 80 13.70 -8.30 0.17
C HIS A 80 13.51 -9.22 1.39
N GLY A 81 13.68 -10.52 1.18
CA GLY A 81 13.51 -11.50 2.24
C GLY A 81 12.07 -11.68 2.70
N ASN A 82 11.10 -11.38 1.85
CA ASN A 82 9.69 -11.51 2.17
C ASN A 82 9.29 -12.98 2.35
N ARG A 83 8.87 -13.33 3.56
CA ARG A 83 8.45 -14.69 3.90
C ARG A 83 6.94 -14.88 3.85
N THR A 84 6.16 -13.82 3.65
CA THR A 84 4.70 -13.88 3.62
C THR A 84 4.15 -14.22 2.24
N GLY A 85 4.97 -14.07 1.19
CA GLY A 85 4.54 -14.32 -0.18
C GLY A 85 3.55 -13.32 -0.73
N CYS A 86 3.34 -12.17 -0.06
CA CYS A 86 2.40 -11.18 -0.56
C CYS A 86 2.94 -10.47 -1.80
N ARG A 87 2.02 -10.21 -2.72
CA ARG A 87 2.30 -9.56 -4.01
C ARG A 87 2.01 -8.06 -3.98
N PHE A 88 1.06 -7.65 -3.14
CA PHE A 88 0.53 -6.29 -3.14
C PHE A 88 0.57 -5.68 -1.76
N ILE A 89 0.67 -4.34 -1.72
CA ILE A 89 0.38 -3.55 -0.54
C ILE A 89 -0.99 -2.91 -0.77
N THR A 90 -1.86 -2.98 0.22
CA THR A 90 -3.17 -2.33 0.17
C THR A 90 -3.30 -1.28 1.25
N VAL A 91 -4.22 -0.35 1.06
CA VAL A 91 -4.57 0.67 2.05
C VAL A 91 -6.00 1.15 1.81
N ASP A 92 -6.72 1.43 2.89
CA ASP A 92 -7.98 2.14 2.84
C ASP A 92 -7.69 3.61 3.15
N ALA A 93 -7.56 4.42 2.11
CA ALA A 93 -7.11 5.81 2.23
C ALA A 93 -8.28 6.76 2.39
N TYR A 94 -8.21 7.63 3.41
CA TYR A 94 -9.14 8.76 3.49
C TYR A 94 -8.94 9.68 2.28
N HIS A 95 -9.99 10.41 1.89
CA HIS A 95 -9.96 11.23 0.68
C HIS A 95 -8.82 12.24 0.68
N ASP A 96 -8.49 12.83 1.83
CA ASP A 96 -7.40 13.78 1.94
C ASP A 96 -6.01 13.13 1.85
N ALA A 97 -5.92 11.81 2.02
CA ALA A 97 -4.67 11.05 1.88
C ALA A 97 -4.51 10.39 0.51
N VAL A 98 -5.54 10.35 -0.31
CA VAL A 98 -5.51 9.71 -1.64
C VAL A 98 -4.38 10.27 -2.50
N GLY A 99 -4.22 11.59 -2.54
CA GLY A 99 -3.16 12.23 -3.32
C GLY A 99 -1.77 11.78 -2.90
N PHE A 100 -1.55 11.59 -1.60
CA PHE A 100 -0.28 11.08 -1.08
C PHE A 100 0.01 9.67 -1.61
N TYR A 101 -0.97 8.77 -1.53
CA TYR A 101 -0.77 7.40 -1.99
C TYR A 101 -0.62 7.31 -3.51
N LEU A 102 -1.33 8.16 -4.28
CA LEU A 102 -1.12 8.24 -5.73
C LEU A 102 0.32 8.64 -6.05
N LYS A 103 0.90 9.58 -5.34
CA LYS A 103 2.29 9.99 -5.52
C LYS A 103 3.28 8.88 -5.14
N CYS A 104 2.88 7.98 -4.26
CA CYS A 104 3.68 6.81 -3.90
C CYS A 104 3.53 5.64 -4.89
N GLY A 105 2.73 5.82 -5.94
CA GLY A 105 2.56 4.82 -6.98
C GLY A 105 1.37 3.89 -6.79
N PHE A 106 0.53 4.14 -5.78
CA PHE A 106 -0.68 3.36 -5.54
C PHE A 106 -1.75 3.73 -6.57
N ASP A 107 -2.67 2.80 -6.79
CA ASP A 107 -3.82 2.98 -7.67
C ASP A 107 -5.07 2.44 -7.00
N PHE A 108 -6.25 2.74 -7.56
CA PHE A 108 -7.51 2.34 -6.96
C PHE A 108 -7.84 0.88 -7.28
N ILE A 109 -8.39 0.17 -6.30
CA ILE A 109 -8.86 -1.21 -6.47
C ILE A 109 -10.26 -1.21 -7.10
N SER A 110 -11.08 -0.19 -6.82
CA SER A 110 -12.45 -0.13 -7.28
C SER A 110 -12.87 1.30 -7.59
N GLU A 111 -13.87 1.45 -8.44
CA GLU A 111 -14.53 2.74 -8.68
C GLU A 111 -15.82 2.87 -7.89
N LYS A 112 -16.26 1.79 -7.21
CA LYS A 112 -17.51 1.77 -6.45
C LYS A 112 -17.44 2.54 -5.15
N ASP A 113 -16.24 2.83 -4.64
CA ASP A 113 -16.04 3.47 -3.35
C ASP A 113 -15.76 4.97 -3.43
N GLN A 114 -16.04 5.60 -4.56
CA GLN A 114 -15.78 7.04 -4.76
C GLN A 114 -16.48 7.93 -3.74
N ASN A 115 -17.66 7.53 -3.27
CA ASN A 115 -18.45 8.29 -2.31
C ASN A 115 -18.37 7.75 -0.88
N GLU A 116 -17.49 6.77 -0.65
CA GLU A 116 -17.28 6.20 0.67
C GLU A 116 -16.29 7.07 1.47
N ILE A 117 -16.20 6.80 2.78
CA ILE A 117 -15.28 7.52 3.67
C ILE A 117 -13.83 7.30 3.27
N THR A 118 -13.52 6.08 2.80
CA THR A 118 -12.18 5.71 2.35
C THR A 118 -12.23 5.14 0.94
N ARG A 119 -11.09 5.21 0.24
CA ARG A 119 -10.86 4.54 -1.03
C ARG A 119 -9.86 3.42 -0.84
N SER A 120 -10.18 2.23 -1.36
CA SER A 120 -9.23 1.10 -1.34
C SER A 120 -8.23 1.25 -2.47
N MET A 121 -6.95 1.20 -2.11
CA MET A 121 -5.86 1.38 -3.05
C MET A 121 -4.84 0.24 -2.93
N TYR A 122 -4.06 0.03 -3.97
CA TYR A 122 -3.04 -1.02 -3.99
C TYR A 122 -1.76 -0.56 -4.68
N TYR A 123 -0.66 -1.24 -4.34
CA TYR A 123 0.62 -1.12 -5.03
C TYR A 123 1.15 -2.53 -5.34
N ASP A 124 1.56 -2.77 -6.58
CA ASP A 124 2.15 -4.04 -6.99
C ASP A 124 3.64 -4.04 -6.62
N LEU A 125 4.04 -4.89 -5.69
CA LEU A 125 5.40 -4.97 -5.18
C LEU A 125 6.42 -5.32 -6.27
N LYS A 126 6.00 -6.00 -7.32
CA LYS A 126 6.90 -6.31 -8.45
C LYS A 126 7.39 -5.04 -9.14
N ARG A 127 6.60 -3.97 -9.14
CA ARG A 127 7.03 -2.67 -9.69
C ARG A 127 8.24 -2.12 -8.95
N PHE A 128 8.31 -2.33 -7.64
CA PHE A 128 9.43 -1.86 -6.83
C PHE A 128 10.73 -2.59 -7.19
N LEU A 129 10.63 -3.89 -7.48
CA LEU A 129 11.77 -4.69 -7.92
C LEU A 129 12.27 -4.28 -9.31
N ASP A 130 11.37 -3.79 -10.15
CA ASP A 130 11.68 -3.37 -11.53
C ASP A 130 12.21 -1.92 -11.61
N GLU A 131 12.18 -1.19 -10.52
CA GLU A 131 12.70 0.19 -10.45
C GLU A 131 14.21 0.26 -10.29
#